data_795ec4c0dfd066fd512ba58491b24a76
#
_entry.id   795ec4c0dfd066fd512ba58491b24a76
#
_cell.length_a   1.000
_cell.length_b   1.000
_cell.length_c   1.000
_cell.angle_alpha   90.00
_cell.angle_beta   90.00
_cell.angle_gamma   90.00
#
_symmetry.space_group_name_H-M   'P 1'
#
loop_
_entity.id
_entity.type
_entity.pdbx_description
1 polymer ?
#
loop_
_entity_poly.entity_id
_entity_poly.type
_entity_poly.pdbx_seq_one_letter_code
_entity_poly.pdbx_strand_id
1 'polypeptide(L)'
;MKTAWIAAGAAALVTAVCAETTPLWPEGKIPDFRPNQIAAPSQDAGKKGFDRAAHTMPYLDWSPKPANPNGACVILISGGGYGCTCDGPAFKPLEKAMLDAGITCVWLWYRTPRPEGLPIYQSGWEDGQRAVRIVRSQAAKRGYDPERIGVLGCSAGSHLSVMLATSALTPAYKPVDELDATSCHINWAIPMCPAYAVTDGLEGKNTTGGNGPDVKLNPSFKFDAKTCPMCLFHGGVDPYSPIGSTQIYRQLRRMKIPAELHLDADRPHGPVKAPAFERAIEFMRQMGFLGRLGRPVAQDHRYMPGATLRTEKEMLWPEGKTPDPSENQKYAPYLVWFIPEKLTTKAIQVIVPGGGYNFCNFNGEGTPVAHYLNEKGMTVVVVMYRCPRPEGKPKHLSGWQDAQRAIRMVRAEAPRRGLDPNRIGLMGFSAGGHLTLMAATNARTPAYEPVDAIDAQPAKLQWACPVYPAYALTDGADVPNVRGGNYDDSVPVPEFAFDADTPPMCFLHGDADGWAAMNSVKIWEKLRTMGIQSDLHTYARRGHCFQIKCAPGTGSYTWLDRIWDFLTHKKLNR
;
A
#
# COMPACT_ATOMS: atom_id res chain seq x y z
N MET A 1 -31.45 44.77 -52.84
CA MET A 1 -31.15 44.91 -51.40
C MET A 1 -30.46 43.68 -50.96
N LYS A 2 -29.11 43.77 -50.75
CA LYS A 2 -28.27 42.65 -50.28
C LYS A 2 -27.91 42.97 -48.85
N THR A 3 -28.38 42.17 -47.90
CA THR A 3 -28.07 42.26 -46.49
C THR A 3 -26.80 41.42 -46.23
N ALA A 4 -25.71 42.08 -45.86
CA ALA A 4 -24.46 41.43 -45.46
C ALA A 4 -24.56 41.06 -43.99
N TRP A 5 -24.25 39.77 -43.65
CA TRP A 5 -24.06 39.29 -42.31
C TRP A 5 -22.59 39.47 -41.94
N ILE A 6 -22.32 40.24 -40.91
CA ILE A 6 -21.00 40.39 -40.29
C ILE A 6 -20.90 39.28 -39.24
N ALA A 7 -20.03 38.29 -39.47
CA ALA A 7 -19.68 37.31 -38.48
C ALA A 7 -18.59 37.91 -37.56
N ALA A 8 -18.94 38.21 -36.32
CA ALA A 8 -17.96 38.55 -35.28
C ALA A 8 -17.30 37.29 -34.77
N GLY A 9 -16.07 37.05 -35.21
CA GLY A 9 -15.22 36.00 -34.67
C GLY A 9 -14.67 36.41 -33.29
N ALA A 10 -15.15 35.77 -32.23
CA ALA A 10 -14.52 35.89 -30.90
C ALA A 10 -13.20 35.12 -30.93
N ALA A 11 -12.10 35.81 -31.06
CA ALA A 11 -10.78 35.25 -30.83
C ALA A 11 -10.60 35.04 -29.32
N ALA A 12 -10.68 33.79 -28.86
CA ALA A 12 -10.28 33.42 -27.51
C ALA A 12 -8.75 33.65 -27.40
N LEU A 13 -8.37 34.71 -26.70
CA LEU A 13 -6.99 34.87 -26.25
C LEU A 13 -6.70 33.73 -25.27
N VAL A 14 -6.01 32.71 -25.74
CA VAL A 14 -5.29 31.76 -24.87
C VAL A 14 -4.08 32.54 -24.33
N THR A 15 -4.27 33.22 -23.20
CA THR A 15 -3.13 33.72 -22.42
C THR A 15 -2.35 32.49 -21.95
N ALA A 16 -1.18 32.27 -22.53
CA ALA A 16 -0.20 31.37 -21.99
C ALA A 16 0.10 31.85 -20.56
N VAL A 17 -0.40 31.11 -19.57
CA VAL A 17 -0.06 31.34 -18.17
C VAL A 17 1.42 30.97 -18.06
N CYS A 18 2.30 31.99 -18.05
CA CYS A 18 3.70 31.78 -17.71
C CYS A 18 3.78 31.08 -16.35
N ALA A 19 4.47 29.97 -16.27
CA ALA A 19 4.75 29.29 -15.02
C ALA A 19 5.41 30.31 -14.06
N GLU A 20 4.84 30.46 -12.87
CA GLU A 20 5.37 31.38 -11.86
C GLU A 20 6.47 30.68 -11.08
N THR A 21 7.72 31.14 -11.23
CA THR A 21 8.85 30.59 -10.49
C THR A 21 9.21 31.47 -9.28
N THR A 22 9.73 30.85 -8.23
CA THR A 22 10.22 31.54 -7.03
C THR A 22 11.62 31.01 -6.68
N PRO A 23 12.69 31.81 -6.77
CA PRO A 23 14.02 31.42 -6.31
C PRO A 23 14.00 31.05 -4.83
N LEU A 24 14.75 30.00 -4.43
CA LEU A 24 14.80 29.60 -3.01
C LEU A 24 15.67 30.52 -2.16
N TRP A 25 16.78 31.01 -2.68
CA TRP A 25 17.78 31.71 -1.92
C TRP A 25 17.97 33.15 -2.44
N PRO A 26 18.25 34.10 -1.55
CA PRO A 26 18.76 35.40 -1.97
C PRO A 26 20.06 35.24 -2.72
N GLU A 27 20.35 36.19 -3.61
CA GLU A 27 21.58 36.19 -4.40
C GLU A 27 22.83 36.15 -3.49
N GLY A 28 23.74 35.22 -3.81
CA GLY A 28 24.99 35.02 -3.08
C GLY A 28 24.85 34.36 -1.69
N LYS A 29 23.64 33.95 -1.27
CA LYS A 29 23.40 33.37 0.06
C LYS A 29 23.00 31.87 0.06
N ILE A 30 23.36 31.15 -1.00
CA ILE A 30 23.11 29.71 -1.06
C ILE A 30 24.04 28.99 -0.07
N PRO A 31 23.53 28.26 0.94
CA PRO A 31 24.39 27.56 1.89
C PRO A 31 25.12 26.41 1.21
N ASP A 32 26.29 26.06 1.71
CA ASP A 32 27.11 24.92 1.28
C ASP A 32 27.24 24.72 -0.25
N PHE A 33 27.21 25.82 -1.02
CA PHE A 33 27.32 25.76 -2.48
C PHE A 33 28.68 25.18 -2.88
N ARG A 34 28.71 24.20 -3.80
CA ARG A 34 29.94 23.54 -4.25
C ARG A 34 30.21 23.82 -5.73
N PRO A 35 31.51 23.98 -6.13
CA PRO A 35 31.87 24.26 -7.52
C PRO A 35 31.38 23.23 -8.52
N ASN A 36 31.31 21.95 -8.13
CA ASN A 36 30.80 20.87 -9.01
C ASN A 36 29.29 20.97 -9.29
N GLN A 37 28.57 21.81 -8.58
CA GLN A 37 27.15 22.08 -8.81
C GLN A 37 26.93 23.17 -9.89
N ILE A 38 27.98 23.68 -10.49
CA ILE A 38 27.90 24.54 -11.69
C ILE A 38 27.49 23.66 -12.87
N ALA A 39 26.31 23.91 -13.45
CA ALA A 39 25.68 23.01 -14.41
C ALA A 39 26.55 22.66 -15.62
N ALA A 40 26.85 21.38 -15.79
CA ALA A 40 27.05 20.85 -17.12
C ALA A 40 25.66 20.57 -17.74
N PRO A 41 25.40 20.93 -19.00
CA PRO A 41 24.16 20.59 -19.66
C PRO A 41 23.99 19.04 -19.65
N SER A 42 22.81 18.58 -19.28
CA SER A 42 22.50 17.15 -19.24
C SER A 42 22.71 16.54 -20.63
N GLN A 43 23.65 15.61 -20.78
CA GLN A 43 23.90 14.90 -22.04
C GLN A 43 22.79 13.89 -22.38
N ASP A 44 21.82 13.69 -21.51
CA ASP A 44 20.73 12.72 -21.64
C ASP A 44 19.34 13.35 -21.90
N ALA A 45 19.26 14.65 -22.14
CA ALA A 45 18.02 15.31 -22.53
C ALA A 45 17.45 14.63 -23.78
N GLY A 46 16.23 14.07 -23.65
CA GLY A 46 15.51 13.45 -24.77
C GLY A 46 15.63 11.93 -24.92
N LYS A 47 16.36 11.21 -24.08
CA LYS A 47 16.37 9.74 -24.13
C LYS A 47 15.29 9.13 -23.22
N LYS A 48 14.29 8.50 -23.84
CA LYS A 48 13.27 7.64 -23.19
C LYS A 48 12.28 8.31 -22.21
N GLY A 49 11.75 9.49 -22.52
CA GLY A 49 10.57 10.03 -21.79
C GLY A 49 10.85 10.54 -20.39
N PHE A 50 12.11 10.74 -20.02
CA PHE A 50 12.56 11.44 -18.83
C PHE A 50 13.49 12.57 -19.25
N ASP A 51 13.03 13.80 -19.12
CA ASP A 51 13.92 14.94 -19.24
C ASP A 51 14.72 15.06 -17.93
N ARG A 52 16.04 14.95 -18.03
CA ARG A 52 16.96 15.10 -16.89
C ARG A 52 17.57 16.49 -16.93
N ALA A 53 17.39 17.25 -15.86
CA ALA A 53 17.98 18.56 -15.73
C ALA A 53 18.88 18.66 -14.50
N ALA A 54 19.98 19.42 -14.62
CA ALA A 54 20.78 19.84 -13.48
C ALA A 54 20.38 21.27 -13.11
N HIS A 55 20.20 21.53 -11.82
CA HIS A 55 19.81 22.83 -11.30
C HIS A 55 20.88 23.34 -10.34
N THR A 56 21.56 24.39 -10.72
CA THR A 56 22.53 25.06 -9.85
C THR A 56 21.85 26.12 -8.97
N MET A 57 20.84 26.78 -9.52
CA MET A 57 20.00 27.73 -8.82
C MET A 57 18.65 27.09 -8.53
N PRO A 58 18.39 26.68 -7.29
CA PRO A 58 17.16 25.97 -6.95
C PRO A 58 15.98 26.94 -6.87
N TYR A 59 14.81 26.47 -7.29
CA TYR A 59 13.59 27.28 -7.34
C TYR A 59 12.33 26.45 -7.15
N LEU A 60 11.26 27.13 -6.82
CA LEU A 60 9.91 26.60 -6.88
C LEU A 60 9.25 26.98 -8.22
N ASP A 61 8.57 26.02 -8.83
CA ASP A 61 7.78 26.20 -10.04
C ASP A 61 6.31 25.90 -9.71
N TRP A 62 5.47 26.93 -9.75
CA TRP A 62 4.09 26.85 -9.33
C TRP A 62 3.21 26.35 -10.47
N SER A 63 2.51 25.26 -10.23
CA SER A 63 1.52 24.73 -11.15
C SER A 63 0.30 25.68 -11.25
N PRO A 64 -0.48 25.60 -12.32
CA PRO A 64 -1.74 26.36 -12.42
C PRO A 64 -2.62 26.15 -11.19
N LYS A 65 -3.38 27.17 -10.83
CA LYS A 65 -4.31 27.07 -9.70
C LYS A 65 -5.36 25.97 -9.98
N PRO A 66 -5.64 25.07 -9.03
CA PRO A 66 -6.68 24.08 -9.20
C PRO A 66 -8.07 24.71 -9.38
N ALA A 67 -8.93 24.12 -10.19
CA ALA A 67 -10.26 24.65 -10.48
C ALA A 67 -11.13 24.79 -9.22
N ASN A 68 -11.02 23.84 -8.30
CA ASN A 68 -11.77 23.80 -7.05
C ASN A 68 -10.81 23.64 -5.86
N PRO A 69 -10.13 24.72 -5.41
CA PRO A 69 -9.15 24.63 -4.36
C PRO A 69 -9.76 24.12 -3.05
N ASN A 70 -9.09 23.14 -2.41
CA ASN A 70 -9.55 22.55 -1.15
C ASN A 70 -8.77 23.06 0.08
N GLY A 71 -7.79 23.93 -0.12
CA GLY A 71 -6.95 24.50 0.92
C GLY A 71 -5.69 23.68 1.23
N ALA A 72 -5.46 22.54 0.60
CA ALA A 72 -4.19 21.80 0.72
C ALA A 72 -3.16 22.28 -0.30
N CYS A 73 -1.87 22.13 0.04
CA CYS A 73 -0.75 22.37 -0.86
C CYS A 73 0.22 21.20 -0.82
N VAL A 74 0.77 20.81 -1.97
CA VAL A 74 1.76 19.75 -2.09
C VAL A 74 3.03 20.26 -2.79
N ILE A 75 4.18 19.99 -2.21
CA ILE A 75 5.48 20.18 -2.86
C ILE A 75 5.83 18.86 -3.56
N LEU A 76 5.94 18.91 -4.87
CA LEU A 76 6.29 17.77 -5.72
C LEU A 76 7.82 17.73 -5.86
N ILE A 77 8.42 16.56 -5.60
CA ILE A 77 9.88 16.40 -5.57
C ILE A 77 10.26 15.24 -6.48
N SER A 78 10.92 15.54 -7.58
CA SER A 78 11.32 14.51 -8.54
C SER A 78 12.50 13.67 -8.07
N GLY A 79 12.68 12.50 -8.68
CA GLY A 79 13.87 11.66 -8.51
C GLY A 79 15.05 12.15 -9.35
N GLY A 80 16.07 11.30 -9.47
CA GLY A 80 17.30 11.55 -10.24
C GLY A 80 18.57 11.25 -9.47
N GLY A 81 18.46 10.54 -8.34
CA GLY A 81 19.60 10.09 -7.55
C GLY A 81 20.43 11.22 -6.94
N TYR A 82 19.87 12.41 -6.77
CA TYR A 82 20.58 13.65 -6.43
C TYR A 82 21.63 14.10 -7.46
N GLY A 83 21.80 13.35 -8.55
CA GLY A 83 22.70 13.74 -9.65
C GLY A 83 22.04 14.65 -10.68
N CYS A 84 20.73 14.58 -10.77
CA CYS A 84 19.86 15.40 -11.61
C CYS A 84 18.46 15.43 -11.00
N THR A 85 17.56 16.23 -11.58
CA THR A 85 16.12 16.12 -11.38
C THR A 85 15.49 15.50 -12.64
N CYS A 86 14.37 14.80 -12.47
CA CYS A 86 13.64 14.22 -13.58
C CYS A 86 12.26 14.90 -13.65
N ASP A 87 12.03 15.65 -14.71
CA ASP A 87 10.70 16.06 -15.13
C ASP A 87 10.23 15.14 -16.26
N GLY A 88 9.04 15.27 -16.70
CA GLY A 88 8.61 14.56 -17.87
C GLY A 88 7.29 13.82 -17.72
N PRO A 89 6.86 13.12 -18.79
CA PRO A 89 5.52 12.55 -18.90
C PRO A 89 5.12 11.64 -17.74
N ALA A 90 6.09 11.04 -17.02
CA ALA A 90 5.80 10.12 -15.92
C ALA A 90 5.19 10.83 -14.68
N PHE A 91 5.46 12.12 -14.48
CA PHE A 91 4.97 12.89 -13.32
C PHE A 91 3.73 13.74 -13.62
N LYS A 92 3.49 14.08 -14.88
CA LYS A 92 2.33 14.89 -15.29
C LYS A 92 0.98 14.30 -14.89
N PRO A 93 0.74 12.97 -15.02
CA PRO A 93 -0.51 12.37 -14.54
C PRO A 93 -0.71 12.51 -13.03
N LEU A 94 0.38 12.46 -12.25
CA LEU A 94 0.34 12.63 -10.80
C LEU A 94 0.00 14.08 -10.42
N GLU A 95 0.68 15.06 -11.00
CA GLU A 95 0.37 16.48 -10.84
C GLU A 95 -1.09 16.77 -11.19
N LYS A 96 -1.54 16.26 -12.36
CA LYS A 96 -2.94 16.40 -12.78
C LYS A 96 -3.91 15.82 -11.75
N ALA A 97 -3.67 14.64 -11.23
CA ALA A 97 -4.53 14.02 -10.23
C ALA A 97 -4.63 14.86 -8.94
N MET A 98 -3.53 15.47 -8.50
CA MET A 98 -3.52 16.37 -7.35
C MET A 98 -4.31 17.66 -7.63
N LEU A 99 -4.12 18.28 -8.79
CA LEU A 99 -4.86 19.46 -9.22
C LEU A 99 -6.37 19.17 -9.37
N ASP A 100 -6.73 18.04 -9.96
CA ASP A 100 -8.14 17.60 -10.10
C ASP A 100 -8.80 17.37 -8.72
N ALA A 101 -8.00 16.93 -7.73
CA ALA A 101 -8.44 16.82 -6.35
C ALA A 101 -8.51 18.16 -5.59
N GLY A 102 -8.22 19.27 -6.25
CA GLY A 102 -8.27 20.62 -5.67
C GLY A 102 -7.05 21.00 -4.83
N ILE A 103 -5.94 20.30 -4.97
CA ILE A 103 -4.70 20.53 -4.20
C ILE A 103 -3.82 21.51 -4.99
N THR A 104 -3.35 22.57 -4.34
CA THR A 104 -2.33 23.46 -4.92
C THR A 104 -1.01 22.70 -5.05
N CYS A 105 -0.42 22.70 -6.25
CA CYS A 105 0.83 22.01 -6.53
C CYS A 105 1.97 23.00 -6.78
N VAL A 106 3.15 22.67 -6.29
CA VAL A 106 4.39 23.39 -6.57
C VAL A 106 5.54 22.40 -6.70
N TRP A 107 6.34 22.51 -7.76
CA TRP A 107 7.52 21.70 -7.96
C TRP A 107 8.72 22.30 -7.26
N LEU A 108 9.48 21.47 -6.57
CA LEU A 108 10.79 21.82 -6.04
C LEU A 108 11.87 21.32 -6.99
N TRP A 109 12.58 22.26 -7.62
CA TRP A 109 13.79 22.02 -8.40
C TRP A 109 14.99 22.29 -7.51
N TYR A 110 15.44 21.25 -6.77
CA TYR A 110 16.53 21.33 -5.82
C TYR A 110 17.89 21.23 -6.52
N ARG A 111 18.95 21.71 -5.86
CA ARG A 111 20.32 21.71 -6.40
C ARG A 111 20.83 20.31 -6.73
N THR A 112 21.34 20.19 -7.94
CA THR A 112 22.04 19.03 -8.47
C THR A 112 23.25 19.50 -9.30
N PRO A 113 24.27 18.68 -9.52
CA PRO A 113 24.51 17.33 -9.02
C PRO A 113 24.81 17.27 -7.51
N ARG A 114 25.10 16.07 -7.00
CA ARG A 114 25.49 15.82 -5.61
C ARG A 114 26.63 16.74 -5.18
N PRO A 115 26.58 17.33 -3.97
CA PRO A 115 27.65 18.19 -3.51
C PRO A 115 28.92 17.38 -3.18
N GLU A 116 30.08 17.82 -3.68
CA GLU A 116 31.36 17.18 -3.34
C GLU A 116 31.72 17.40 -1.87
N GLY A 117 32.23 16.37 -1.21
CA GLY A 117 32.67 16.42 0.18
C GLY A 117 31.56 16.53 1.22
N LEU A 118 30.29 16.41 0.81
CA LEU A 118 29.12 16.43 1.70
C LEU A 118 28.26 15.17 1.45
N PRO A 119 27.34 14.84 2.39
CA PRO A 119 26.35 13.81 2.14
C PRO A 119 25.58 14.06 0.84
N ILE A 120 25.28 13.00 0.10
CA ILE A 120 24.65 13.10 -1.23
C ILE A 120 23.34 13.91 -1.27
N TYR A 121 22.66 13.99 -0.13
CA TYR A 121 21.37 14.65 0.04
C TYR A 121 21.48 16.08 0.59
N GLN A 122 22.67 16.54 1.02
CA GLN A 122 22.82 17.78 1.80
C GLN A 122 22.18 18.99 1.11
N SER A 123 22.58 19.30 -0.13
CA SER A 123 22.02 20.44 -0.87
C SER A 123 20.50 20.32 -1.08
N GLY A 124 20.01 19.11 -1.40
CA GLY A 124 18.58 18.86 -1.54
C GLY A 124 17.82 19.06 -0.23
N TRP A 125 18.42 18.73 0.92
CA TRP A 125 17.81 18.89 2.23
C TRP A 125 17.71 20.37 2.64
N GLU A 126 18.76 21.15 2.41
CA GLU A 126 18.76 22.59 2.59
C GLU A 126 17.68 23.26 1.75
N ASP A 127 17.66 22.96 0.46
CA ASP A 127 16.67 23.48 -0.49
C ASP A 127 15.25 23.05 -0.13
N GLY A 128 15.07 21.81 0.32
CA GLY A 128 13.80 21.28 0.76
C GLY A 128 13.23 22.00 1.99
N GLN A 129 14.04 22.21 3.03
CA GLN A 129 13.60 22.98 4.21
C GLN A 129 13.28 24.44 3.84
N ARG A 130 14.11 25.05 2.98
CA ARG A 130 13.86 26.41 2.50
C ARG A 130 12.57 26.51 1.68
N ALA A 131 12.33 25.54 0.80
CA ALA A 131 11.10 25.44 0.00
C ALA A 131 9.85 25.38 0.89
N VAL A 132 9.85 24.55 1.94
CA VAL A 132 8.73 24.46 2.89
C VAL A 132 8.46 25.81 3.56
N ARG A 133 9.50 26.54 3.97
CA ARG A 133 9.37 27.88 4.57
C ARG A 133 8.74 28.88 3.60
N ILE A 134 9.20 28.91 2.34
CA ILE A 134 8.62 29.77 1.29
C ILE A 134 7.16 29.40 1.05
N VAL A 135 6.87 28.13 0.86
CA VAL A 135 5.48 27.66 0.64
C VAL A 135 4.61 28.07 1.81
N ARG A 136 5.03 27.88 3.05
CA ARG A 136 4.24 28.27 4.23
C ARG A 136 4.02 29.77 4.31
N SER A 137 5.04 30.60 4.04
CA SER A 137 4.91 32.05 4.09
C SER A 137 3.97 32.61 3.02
N GLN A 138 3.82 31.91 1.89
CA GLN A 138 2.95 32.33 0.78
C GLN A 138 1.50 31.81 0.89
N ALA A 139 1.16 31.05 1.93
CA ALA A 139 -0.12 30.36 2.05
C ALA A 139 -1.32 31.32 1.94
N ALA A 140 -1.31 32.41 2.70
CA ALA A 140 -2.40 33.41 2.65
C ALA A 140 -2.53 34.07 1.27
N LYS A 141 -1.41 34.43 0.64
CA LYS A 141 -1.40 35.04 -0.70
C LYS A 141 -1.95 34.11 -1.77
N ARG A 142 -1.68 32.82 -1.67
CA ARG A 142 -2.05 31.80 -2.68
C ARG A 142 -3.36 31.08 -2.37
N GLY A 143 -3.94 31.29 -1.18
CA GLY A 143 -5.26 30.78 -0.81
C GLY A 143 -5.29 29.32 -0.38
N TYR A 144 -4.23 28.84 0.27
CA TYR A 144 -4.21 27.54 0.95
C TYR A 144 -3.88 27.69 2.44
N ASP A 145 -4.08 26.62 3.20
CA ASP A 145 -3.87 26.58 4.64
C ASP A 145 -2.39 26.22 4.95
N PRO A 146 -1.67 27.04 5.71
CA PRO A 146 -0.28 26.77 6.10
C PRO A 146 -0.14 25.47 6.94
N GLU A 147 -1.23 24.99 7.55
CA GLU A 147 -1.25 23.73 8.30
C GLU A 147 -1.73 22.54 7.46
N ARG A 148 -1.77 22.69 6.12
CA ARG A 148 -2.11 21.63 5.17
C ARG A 148 -1.10 21.54 4.02
N ILE A 149 0.17 21.64 4.37
CA ILE A 149 1.30 21.51 3.44
C ILE A 149 1.90 20.12 3.55
N GLY A 150 2.02 19.44 2.44
CA GLY A 150 2.68 18.15 2.37
C GLY A 150 3.71 18.06 1.27
N VAL A 151 4.39 16.92 1.23
CA VAL A 151 5.36 16.59 0.18
C VAL A 151 5.00 15.27 -0.49
N LEU A 152 5.31 15.20 -1.77
CA LEU A 152 5.20 13.97 -2.56
C LEU A 152 6.48 13.82 -3.37
N GLY A 153 7.17 12.71 -3.20
CA GLY A 153 8.43 12.49 -3.90
C GLY A 153 8.58 11.10 -4.48
N CYS A 154 9.47 10.97 -5.47
CA CYS A 154 9.83 9.69 -6.08
C CYS A 154 11.34 9.46 -6.01
N SER A 155 11.80 8.23 -5.73
CA SER A 155 13.22 7.88 -5.74
C SER A 155 14.05 8.73 -4.76
N ALA A 156 15.07 9.47 -5.22
CA ALA A 156 15.82 10.44 -4.40
C ALA A 156 14.90 11.55 -3.84
N GLY A 157 13.90 12.00 -4.61
CA GLY A 157 12.88 12.93 -4.12
C GLY A 157 12.01 12.34 -3.02
N SER A 158 11.80 11.02 -3.04
CA SER A 158 11.12 10.31 -1.96
C SER A 158 12.00 10.22 -0.70
N HIS A 159 13.30 9.97 -0.83
CA HIS A 159 14.23 10.06 0.29
C HIS A 159 14.19 11.46 0.92
N LEU A 160 14.26 12.52 0.10
CA LEU A 160 14.12 13.90 0.56
C LEU A 160 12.77 14.15 1.24
N SER A 161 11.67 13.60 0.69
CA SER A 161 10.34 13.68 1.31
C SER A 161 10.31 13.07 2.71
N VAL A 162 10.95 11.90 2.91
CA VAL A 162 11.06 11.27 4.22
C VAL A 162 11.93 12.12 5.16
N MET A 163 13.04 12.68 4.67
CA MET A 163 13.86 13.60 5.48
C MET A 163 13.06 14.81 5.96
N LEU A 164 12.34 15.48 5.07
CA LEU A 164 11.49 16.64 5.43
C LEU A 164 10.39 16.25 6.41
N ALA A 165 9.84 15.06 6.26
CA ALA A 165 8.78 14.53 7.12
C ALA A 165 9.26 14.14 8.54
N THR A 166 10.56 13.87 8.71
CA THR A 166 11.11 13.31 9.96
C THR A 166 12.12 14.22 10.66
N SER A 167 12.57 15.30 10.02
CA SER A 167 13.70 16.12 10.50
C SER A 167 13.36 17.61 10.62
N ALA A 168 12.10 17.94 10.92
CA ALA A 168 11.67 19.35 10.98
C ALA A 168 12.32 20.15 12.13
N LEU A 169 12.75 19.46 13.19
CA LEU A 169 13.43 20.05 14.33
C LEU A 169 14.98 20.05 14.20
N THR A 170 15.50 19.49 13.10
CA THR A 170 16.94 19.47 12.82
C THR A 170 17.22 20.41 11.65
N PRO A 171 17.89 21.57 11.86
CA PRO A 171 18.20 22.51 10.79
C PRO A 171 19.17 21.89 9.77
N ALA A 172 18.84 22.00 8.49
CA ALA A 172 19.72 21.59 7.39
C ALA A 172 20.85 22.61 7.15
N TYR A 173 20.63 23.87 7.50
CA TYR A 173 21.55 24.98 7.28
C TYR A 173 21.40 26.05 8.39
N LYS A 174 22.34 26.96 8.47
CA LYS A 174 22.27 28.14 9.35
C LYS A 174 21.33 29.19 8.73
N PRO A 175 20.49 29.86 9.53
CA PRO A 175 19.60 30.93 9.02
C PRO A 175 20.32 31.96 8.18
N VAL A 176 19.74 32.34 7.04
CA VAL A 176 20.29 33.34 6.09
C VAL A 176 19.47 34.63 6.02
N ASP A 177 18.20 34.60 6.40
CA ASP A 177 17.29 35.73 6.45
C ASP A 177 16.08 35.48 7.39
N GLU A 178 15.17 36.46 7.49
CA GLU A 178 14.00 36.42 8.38
C GLU A 178 13.01 35.26 8.04
N LEU A 179 12.99 34.82 6.78
CA LEU A 179 12.13 33.70 6.38
C LEU A 179 12.49 32.41 7.12
N ASP A 180 13.72 32.25 7.56
CA ASP A 180 14.17 31.06 8.27
C ASP A 180 13.63 30.94 9.70
N ALA A 181 12.96 31.97 10.21
CA ALA A 181 12.13 31.89 11.42
C ALA A 181 10.80 31.14 11.18
N THR A 182 10.37 31.01 9.90
CA THR A 182 9.18 30.22 9.53
C THR A 182 9.45 28.72 9.70
N SER A 183 8.49 27.98 10.24
CA SER A 183 8.63 26.53 10.43
C SER A 183 8.78 25.80 9.10
N CYS A 184 9.74 24.85 9.02
CA CYS A 184 9.90 23.94 7.88
C CYS A 184 9.20 22.60 8.07
N HIS A 185 8.35 22.45 9.07
CA HIS A 185 7.57 21.24 9.29
C HIS A 185 6.53 21.04 8.17
N ILE A 186 6.24 19.81 7.83
CA ILE A 186 5.16 19.43 6.89
C ILE A 186 4.11 18.59 7.60
N ASN A 187 2.89 18.58 7.07
CA ASN A 187 1.75 17.96 7.73
C ASN A 187 1.50 16.52 7.27
N TRP A 188 2.00 16.15 6.09
CA TRP A 188 1.89 14.81 5.52
C TRP A 188 2.93 14.56 4.44
N ALA A 189 3.24 13.27 4.18
CA ALA A 189 4.14 12.90 3.10
C ALA A 189 3.63 11.68 2.32
N ILE A 190 3.94 11.66 1.02
CA ILE A 190 3.66 10.53 0.11
C ILE A 190 4.98 10.12 -0.56
N PRO A 191 5.80 9.31 0.12
CA PRO A 191 7.02 8.76 -0.45
C PRO A 191 6.73 7.63 -1.43
N MET A 192 7.22 7.74 -2.69
CA MET A 192 7.10 6.72 -3.73
C MET A 192 8.46 6.13 -4.03
N CYS A 193 8.65 4.83 -3.82
CA CYS A 193 9.91 4.10 -4.01
C CYS A 193 11.13 4.84 -3.40
N PRO A 194 11.17 5.07 -2.07
CA PRO A 194 12.26 5.79 -1.44
C PRO A 194 13.60 5.07 -1.66
N ALA A 195 14.47 5.71 -2.46
CA ALA A 195 15.85 5.30 -2.60
C ALA A 195 16.64 5.68 -1.32
N TYR A 196 17.80 5.08 -1.12
CA TYR A 196 18.70 5.41 0.00
C TYR A 196 18.06 5.35 1.41
N ALA A 197 16.97 4.62 1.54
CA ALA A 197 16.23 4.55 2.82
C ALA A 197 16.91 3.68 3.87
N VAL A 198 17.86 2.84 3.48
CA VAL A 198 18.59 1.90 4.35
C VAL A 198 20.10 2.08 4.20
N THR A 199 20.85 1.67 5.23
CA THR A 199 22.28 1.95 5.35
C THR A 199 23.15 1.36 4.24
N ASP A 200 22.75 0.26 3.64
CA ASP A 200 23.45 -0.40 2.55
C ASP A 200 23.24 0.28 1.18
N GLY A 201 22.36 1.29 1.10
CA GLY A 201 22.05 2.07 -0.11
C GLY A 201 22.51 3.53 -0.09
N LEU A 202 23.21 3.98 0.96
CA LEU A 202 23.50 5.41 1.18
C LEU A 202 24.39 6.04 0.11
N GLU A 203 25.31 5.28 -0.47
CA GLU A 203 26.27 5.80 -1.44
C GLU A 203 25.80 5.65 -2.90
N GLY A 204 24.54 5.35 -3.11
CA GLY A 204 23.95 5.16 -4.44
C GLY A 204 24.32 3.85 -5.11
N LYS A 205 24.90 2.92 -4.39
CA LYS A 205 24.99 1.54 -4.87
C LYS A 205 23.60 0.95 -4.88
N ASN A 206 23.19 0.44 -6.01
CA ASN A 206 21.95 -0.33 -6.11
C ASN A 206 22.09 -1.57 -5.26
N THR A 207 21.59 -1.51 -4.05
CA THR A 207 21.58 -2.65 -3.17
C THR A 207 20.34 -3.45 -3.44
N THR A 208 20.43 -4.38 -4.36
CA THR A 208 19.49 -5.52 -4.42
C THR A 208 19.54 -6.33 -3.13
N GLY A 209 20.47 -6.02 -2.25
CA GLY A 209 20.83 -6.74 -1.05
C GLY A 209 20.13 -6.30 0.24
N GLY A 210 19.37 -5.23 0.29
CA GLY A 210 18.72 -4.75 1.51
C GLY A 210 17.63 -5.67 2.09
N ASN A 211 17.85 -6.96 2.02
CA ASN A 211 16.96 -8.03 2.52
C ASN A 211 17.46 -8.66 3.82
N GLY A 212 18.66 -8.27 4.28
CA GLY A 212 19.24 -8.82 5.49
C GLY A 212 18.56 -8.31 6.76
N PRO A 213 18.58 -9.11 7.84
CA PRO A 213 18.01 -8.72 9.13
C PRO A 213 18.75 -7.52 9.76
N ASP A 214 20.01 -7.29 9.36
CA ASP A 214 20.89 -6.26 9.92
C ASP A 214 20.79 -4.90 9.21
N VAL A 215 20.00 -4.80 8.17
CA VAL A 215 19.80 -3.54 7.42
C VAL A 215 19.03 -2.54 8.28
N LYS A 216 19.64 -1.38 8.51
CA LYS A 216 19.07 -0.29 9.33
C LYS A 216 18.59 0.87 8.47
N LEU A 217 17.65 1.64 9.00
CA LEU A 217 17.25 2.91 8.39
C LEU A 217 18.44 3.87 8.27
N ASN A 218 18.40 4.66 7.21
CA ASN A 218 19.34 5.75 6.98
C ASN A 218 19.31 6.72 8.18
N PRO A 219 20.45 7.00 8.82
CA PRO A 219 20.53 7.90 9.97
C PRO A 219 20.20 9.37 9.65
N SER A 220 20.04 9.73 8.37
CA SER A 220 19.51 11.03 7.96
C SER A 220 18.06 11.24 8.41
N PHE A 221 17.29 10.16 8.59
CA PHE A 221 15.93 10.23 9.11
C PHE A 221 15.95 10.38 10.63
N LYS A 222 15.52 11.53 11.15
CA LYS A 222 15.62 11.84 12.60
C LYS A 222 14.43 11.38 13.42
N PHE A 223 13.26 11.21 12.80
CA PHE A 223 12.02 10.82 13.47
C PHE A 223 11.75 11.63 14.75
N ASP A 224 11.67 12.94 14.59
CA ASP A 224 11.45 13.88 15.67
C ASP A 224 9.95 14.01 16.08
N ALA A 225 9.66 14.84 17.07
CA ALA A 225 8.30 15.07 17.57
C ALA A 225 7.36 15.74 16.55
N LYS A 226 7.88 16.24 15.42
CA LYS A 226 7.14 16.81 14.30
C LYS A 226 6.99 15.85 13.13
N THR A 227 7.44 14.61 13.27
CA THR A 227 7.25 13.57 12.25
C THR A 227 5.78 13.44 11.89
N CYS A 228 5.46 13.52 10.60
CA CYS A 228 4.08 13.55 10.11
C CYS A 228 3.59 12.17 9.61
N PRO A 229 2.26 12.00 9.43
CA PRO A 229 1.67 10.84 8.77
C PRO A 229 2.19 10.64 7.35
N MET A 230 2.38 9.37 6.94
CA MET A 230 2.91 9.02 5.62
C MET A 230 2.07 7.94 4.92
N CYS A 231 1.97 8.05 3.58
CA CYS A 231 1.47 7.01 2.71
C CYS A 231 2.59 6.56 1.77
N LEU A 232 3.16 5.40 2.03
CA LEU A 232 4.34 4.86 1.37
C LEU A 232 3.94 3.92 0.23
N PHE A 233 4.55 4.09 -0.94
CA PHE A 233 4.40 3.18 -2.09
C PHE A 233 5.77 2.63 -2.49
N HIS A 234 5.86 1.32 -2.76
CA HIS A 234 7.10 0.71 -3.24
C HIS A 234 6.83 -0.48 -4.16
N GLY A 235 7.74 -0.73 -5.08
CA GLY A 235 7.70 -1.88 -5.97
C GLY A 235 8.48 -3.07 -5.40
N GLY A 236 7.91 -4.28 -5.50
CA GLY A 236 8.55 -5.51 -5.03
C GLY A 236 9.83 -5.89 -5.79
N VAL A 237 9.92 -5.51 -7.07
CA VAL A 237 11.11 -5.74 -7.92
C VAL A 237 11.97 -4.49 -8.11
N ASP A 238 11.78 -3.50 -7.26
CA ASP A 238 12.59 -2.28 -7.24
C ASP A 238 14.04 -2.61 -6.82
N PRO A 239 15.07 -2.13 -7.55
CA PRO A 239 16.46 -2.31 -7.15
C PRO A 239 16.81 -1.60 -5.82
N TYR A 240 16.06 -0.55 -5.44
CA TYR A 240 16.11 -0.01 -4.08
C TYR A 240 15.16 -0.79 -3.21
N SER A 241 15.69 -1.50 -2.23
CA SER A 241 14.90 -2.48 -1.47
C SER A 241 13.65 -1.89 -0.79
N PRO A 242 12.46 -2.47 -1.01
CA PRO A 242 11.24 -2.07 -0.31
C PRO A 242 11.30 -2.32 1.21
N ILE A 243 12.31 -3.02 1.72
CA ILE A 243 12.59 -3.12 3.17
C ILE A 243 12.78 -1.73 3.78
N GLY A 244 13.34 -0.75 3.04
CA GLY A 244 13.39 0.63 3.49
C GLY A 244 12.02 1.19 3.86
N SER A 245 11.02 0.93 3.03
CA SER A 245 9.63 1.35 3.29
C SER A 245 8.98 0.59 4.45
N THR A 246 9.25 -0.72 4.61
CA THR A 246 8.73 -1.47 5.78
C THR A 246 9.34 -0.97 7.08
N GLN A 247 10.62 -0.61 7.08
CA GLN A 247 11.30 -0.06 8.26
C GLN A 247 10.83 1.36 8.61
N ILE A 248 10.59 2.24 7.62
CA ILE A 248 9.98 3.56 7.84
C ILE A 248 8.58 3.36 8.45
N TYR A 249 7.76 2.51 7.85
CA TYR A 249 6.42 2.18 8.36
C TYR A 249 6.48 1.67 9.80
N ARG A 250 7.37 0.73 10.11
CA ARG A 250 7.58 0.19 11.46
C ARG A 250 7.93 1.29 12.46
N GLN A 251 8.83 2.21 12.10
CA GLN A 251 9.21 3.33 12.97
C GLN A 251 8.03 4.29 13.22
N LEU A 252 7.23 4.61 12.20
CA LEU A 252 6.00 5.40 12.36
C LEU A 252 5.01 4.72 13.31
N ARG A 253 4.85 3.39 13.19
CA ARG A 253 3.97 2.62 14.08
C ARG A 253 4.44 2.65 15.54
N ARG A 254 5.76 2.54 15.81
CA ARG A 254 6.34 2.71 17.15
C ARG A 254 6.01 4.08 17.75
N MET A 255 6.02 5.12 16.93
CA MET A 255 5.67 6.49 17.32
C MET A 255 4.15 6.73 17.37
N LYS A 256 3.32 5.73 17.07
CA LYS A 256 1.85 5.82 16.96
C LYS A 256 1.38 6.84 15.92
N ILE A 257 2.21 7.12 14.92
CA ILE A 257 1.88 8.00 13.79
C ILE A 257 1.11 7.17 12.76
N PRO A 258 -0.06 7.65 12.28
CA PRO A 258 -0.82 6.97 11.24
C PRO A 258 0.01 6.81 9.96
N ALA A 259 0.01 5.61 9.39
CA ALA A 259 0.79 5.34 8.18
C ALA A 259 0.09 4.33 7.28
N GLU A 260 0.32 4.45 5.98
CA GLU A 260 -0.03 3.45 4.98
C GLU A 260 1.23 2.93 4.29
N LEU A 261 1.19 1.66 3.93
CA LEU A 261 2.26 1.00 3.20
C LEU A 261 1.64 0.15 2.09
N HIS A 262 2.00 0.45 0.86
CA HIS A 262 1.54 -0.23 -0.34
C HIS A 262 2.73 -0.78 -1.11
N LEU A 263 2.88 -2.10 -1.09
CA LEU A 263 3.93 -2.85 -1.76
C LEU A 263 3.30 -3.70 -2.87
N ASP A 264 3.60 -3.38 -4.11
CA ASP A 264 3.12 -4.13 -5.26
C ASP A 264 4.22 -5.06 -5.77
N ALA A 265 3.97 -6.36 -5.78
CA ALA A 265 4.95 -7.42 -6.02
C ALA A 265 5.80 -7.23 -7.28
N ASP A 266 5.18 -6.86 -8.39
CA ASP A 266 5.80 -6.85 -9.72
C ASP A 266 6.20 -5.44 -10.21
N ARG A 267 6.03 -4.41 -9.37
CA ARG A 267 6.36 -3.04 -9.76
C ARG A 267 7.86 -2.79 -9.70
N PRO A 268 8.46 -2.27 -10.78
CA PRO A 268 9.83 -1.79 -10.77
C PRO A 268 9.94 -0.39 -10.13
N HIS A 269 11.17 0.14 -10.08
CA HIS A 269 11.45 1.49 -9.64
C HIS A 269 10.74 2.56 -10.48
N GLY A 270 10.19 3.55 -9.83
CA GLY A 270 9.57 4.70 -10.49
C GLY A 270 8.26 5.16 -9.85
N PRO A 271 7.67 6.25 -10.37
CA PRO A 271 6.43 6.78 -9.83
C PRO A 271 5.29 5.78 -9.99
N VAL A 272 4.38 5.79 -9.04
CA VAL A 272 3.16 4.98 -9.12
C VAL A 272 2.25 5.51 -10.24
N LYS A 273 1.41 4.62 -10.77
CA LYS A 273 0.37 4.94 -11.77
C LYS A 273 -1.01 4.93 -11.10
N ALA A 274 -2.03 5.43 -11.78
CA ALA A 274 -3.40 5.13 -11.38
C ALA A 274 -3.57 3.59 -11.28
N PRO A 275 -4.25 3.06 -10.26
CA PRO A 275 -5.09 3.72 -9.27
C PRO A 275 -4.38 4.12 -7.95
N ALA A 276 -3.05 3.99 -7.84
CA ALA A 276 -2.34 4.34 -6.61
C ALA A 276 -2.44 5.86 -6.28
N PHE A 277 -2.65 6.72 -7.28
CA PHE A 277 -2.91 8.15 -7.04
C PHE A 277 -4.21 8.37 -6.26
N GLU A 278 -5.25 7.61 -6.58
CA GLU A 278 -6.54 7.66 -5.88
C GLU A 278 -6.35 7.26 -4.42
N ARG A 279 -5.49 6.29 -4.15
CA ARG A 279 -5.17 5.87 -2.79
C ARG A 279 -4.46 6.97 -2.01
N ALA A 280 -3.49 7.66 -2.61
CA ALA A 280 -2.80 8.78 -1.99
C ALA A 280 -3.77 9.93 -1.65
N ILE A 281 -4.68 10.27 -2.56
CA ILE A 281 -5.72 11.28 -2.34
C ILE A 281 -6.68 10.84 -1.23
N GLU A 282 -7.05 9.57 -1.20
CA GLU A 282 -7.93 9.03 -0.17
C GLU A 282 -7.27 9.03 1.22
N PHE A 283 -5.98 8.70 1.30
CA PHE A 283 -5.20 8.87 2.53
C PHE A 283 -5.26 10.31 3.04
N MET A 284 -5.01 11.29 2.17
CA MET A 284 -5.09 12.70 2.55
C MET A 284 -6.49 13.10 3.03
N ARG A 285 -7.54 12.57 2.38
CA ARG A 285 -8.94 12.80 2.77
C ARG A 285 -9.24 12.22 4.15
N GLN A 286 -8.83 10.99 4.41
CA GLN A 286 -9.00 10.31 5.70
C GLN A 286 -8.27 11.01 6.84
N MET A 287 -7.10 11.55 6.53
CA MET A 287 -6.32 12.30 7.48
C MET A 287 -6.85 13.73 7.74
N GLY A 288 -7.85 14.18 6.95
CA GLY A 288 -8.46 15.49 7.09
C GLY A 288 -7.71 16.62 6.38
N PHE A 289 -6.71 16.31 5.56
CA PHE A 289 -5.89 17.33 4.89
C PHE A 289 -6.61 18.00 3.72
N LEU A 290 -7.61 17.36 3.11
CA LEU A 290 -8.36 17.94 1.98
C LEU A 290 -9.57 18.81 2.38
N GLY A 291 -9.70 19.14 3.67
CA GLY A 291 -10.87 19.89 4.15
C GLY A 291 -12.17 19.09 4.07
N ARG A 292 -13.30 19.77 4.36
CA ARG A 292 -14.63 19.21 4.12
C ARG A 292 -15.03 19.41 2.65
N LEU A 293 -14.33 18.77 1.74
CA LEU A 293 -14.93 18.57 0.42
C LEU A 293 -16.16 17.72 0.62
N GLY A 294 -17.26 18.16 0.01
CA GLY A 294 -18.54 17.48 0.08
C GLY A 294 -18.36 15.97 -0.06
N ARG A 295 -19.21 15.20 0.62
CA ARG A 295 -19.17 13.74 0.59
C ARG A 295 -18.78 13.29 -0.81
N PRO A 296 -17.79 12.39 -0.97
CA PRO A 296 -17.52 11.80 -2.27
C PRO A 296 -18.86 11.43 -2.88
N VAL A 297 -19.08 11.78 -4.14
CA VAL A 297 -20.21 11.23 -4.89
C VAL A 297 -20.07 9.73 -4.69
N ALA A 298 -20.94 9.18 -3.88
CA ALA A 298 -21.01 7.75 -3.70
C ALA A 298 -21.24 7.18 -5.10
N GLN A 299 -20.19 6.63 -5.71
CA GLN A 299 -20.45 5.53 -6.61
C GLN A 299 -21.04 4.48 -5.68
N ASP A 300 -22.35 4.36 -5.79
CA ASP A 300 -23.17 3.52 -4.92
C ASP A 300 -22.92 2.06 -5.26
N HIS A 301 -21.71 1.61 -4.95
CA HIS A 301 -21.43 0.18 -4.84
C HIS A 301 -22.00 -0.29 -3.50
N ARG A 302 -23.28 0.04 -3.26
CA ARG A 302 -24.03 -0.65 -2.25
C ARG A 302 -24.00 -2.11 -2.64
N TYR A 303 -23.28 -2.84 -1.86
CA TYR A 303 -23.40 -4.28 -1.78
C TYR A 303 -24.82 -4.59 -1.32
N MET A 304 -25.77 -4.40 -2.23
CA MET A 304 -27.15 -4.79 -2.05
C MET A 304 -27.24 -6.26 -2.43
N PRO A 305 -27.74 -7.14 -1.55
CA PRO A 305 -28.15 -8.47 -1.95
C PRO A 305 -29.39 -8.36 -2.86
N GLY A 306 -29.18 -8.00 -4.10
CA GLY A 306 -30.27 -7.88 -5.10
C GLY A 306 -30.22 -8.94 -6.17
N ALA A 307 -29.06 -9.58 -6.40
CA ALA A 307 -28.98 -10.74 -7.28
C ALA A 307 -29.21 -12.00 -6.45
N THR A 308 -30.17 -12.82 -6.86
CA THR A 308 -30.36 -14.17 -6.33
C THR A 308 -29.14 -15.00 -6.73
N LEU A 309 -28.13 -15.08 -5.87
CA LEU A 309 -26.97 -15.93 -6.13
C LEU A 309 -27.38 -17.40 -6.13
N ARG A 310 -26.95 -18.11 -7.13
CA ARG A 310 -27.02 -19.56 -7.12
C ARG A 310 -26.01 -20.09 -6.10
N THR A 311 -26.52 -20.72 -5.03
CA THR A 311 -25.71 -21.32 -3.98
C THR A 311 -25.97 -22.80 -3.87
N GLU A 312 -24.93 -23.57 -3.58
CA GLU A 312 -25.01 -25.02 -3.33
C GLU A 312 -24.21 -25.32 -2.06
N LYS A 313 -24.83 -26.05 -1.12
CA LYS A 313 -24.22 -26.47 0.14
C LYS A 313 -23.73 -27.91 0.06
N GLU A 314 -22.54 -28.18 0.61
CA GLU A 314 -21.90 -29.47 0.62
C GLU A 314 -21.19 -29.71 1.96
N MET A 315 -21.38 -30.90 2.55
CA MET A 315 -20.77 -31.28 3.83
C MET A 315 -19.30 -31.63 3.62
N LEU A 316 -18.39 -31.18 4.52
CA LEU A 316 -16.96 -31.43 4.40
C LEU A 316 -16.58 -32.90 4.64
N TRP A 317 -17.19 -33.55 5.58
CA TRP A 317 -16.81 -34.88 6.01
C TRP A 317 -17.93 -35.89 5.80
N PRO A 318 -17.62 -37.12 5.41
CA PRO A 318 -18.58 -38.19 5.48
C PRO A 318 -19.10 -38.39 6.92
N GLU A 319 -20.31 -38.89 7.06
CA GLU A 319 -20.91 -39.13 8.37
C GLU A 319 -20.01 -40.02 9.25
N GLY A 320 -19.77 -39.58 10.48
CA GLY A 320 -18.94 -40.28 11.46
C GLY A 320 -17.43 -40.25 11.20
N LYS A 321 -16.93 -39.56 10.12
CA LYS A 321 -15.52 -39.54 9.76
C LYS A 321 -14.83 -38.16 9.98
N THR A 322 -15.43 -37.29 10.77
CA THR A 322 -14.82 -36.03 11.15
C THR A 322 -13.56 -36.31 12.01
N PRO A 323 -12.36 -35.86 11.61
CA PRO A 323 -11.16 -36.09 12.39
C PRO A 323 -11.18 -35.27 13.68
N ASP A 324 -10.57 -35.80 14.74
CA ASP A 324 -10.45 -35.16 16.05
C ASP A 324 -11.72 -34.43 16.53
N PRO A 325 -12.89 -35.11 16.61
CA PRO A 325 -14.10 -34.46 17.05
C PRO A 325 -13.95 -33.93 18.48
N SER A 326 -14.60 -32.82 18.77
CA SER A 326 -14.61 -32.22 20.11
C SER A 326 -16.05 -31.94 20.53
N GLU A 327 -16.40 -32.33 21.75
CA GLU A 327 -17.80 -32.25 22.27
C GLU A 327 -18.33 -30.80 22.30
N ASN A 328 -17.45 -29.83 22.44
CA ASN A 328 -17.84 -28.43 22.42
C ASN A 328 -18.17 -27.88 21.02
N GLN A 329 -17.86 -28.64 19.93
CA GLN A 329 -18.11 -28.26 18.55
C GLN A 329 -19.48 -28.76 18.06
N LYS A 330 -20.49 -27.92 18.13
CA LYS A 330 -21.89 -28.27 17.90
C LYS A 330 -22.32 -28.32 16.44
N TYR A 331 -21.48 -27.79 15.51
CA TYR A 331 -21.85 -27.65 14.10
C TYR A 331 -20.96 -28.51 13.22
N ALA A 332 -21.61 -29.33 12.37
CA ALA A 332 -20.90 -30.02 11.32
C ALA A 332 -20.38 -29.04 10.27
N PRO A 333 -19.11 -29.12 9.87
CA PRO A 333 -18.52 -28.19 8.91
C PRO A 333 -19.03 -28.48 7.50
N TYR A 334 -19.19 -27.39 6.72
CA TYR A 334 -19.65 -27.46 5.33
C TYR A 334 -19.06 -26.35 4.50
N LEU A 335 -19.16 -26.47 3.20
CA LEU A 335 -18.85 -25.40 2.26
C LEU A 335 -20.11 -24.96 1.50
N VAL A 336 -20.10 -23.71 1.05
CA VAL A 336 -21.15 -23.13 0.22
C VAL A 336 -20.51 -22.58 -1.04
N TRP A 337 -20.89 -23.12 -2.17
CA TRP A 337 -20.54 -22.62 -3.49
C TRP A 337 -21.40 -21.41 -3.83
N PHE A 338 -20.76 -20.34 -4.27
CA PHE A 338 -21.36 -19.15 -4.86
C PHE A 338 -20.99 -19.14 -6.35
N ILE A 339 -21.97 -19.37 -7.20
CA ILE A 339 -21.77 -19.58 -8.63
C ILE A 339 -22.17 -18.31 -9.36
N PRO A 340 -21.24 -17.68 -10.11
CA PRO A 340 -21.53 -16.45 -10.83
C PRO A 340 -22.55 -16.70 -11.97
N GLU A 341 -23.37 -15.71 -12.26
CA GLU A 341 -24.31 -15.76 -13.37
C GLU A 341 -23.59 -15.95 -14.71
N LYS A 342 -22.45 -15.26 -14.87
CA LYS A 342 -21.56 -15.39 -16.02
C LYS A 342 -20.16 -15.71 -15.56
N LEU A 343 -19.65 -16.88 -15.91
CA LEU A 343 -18.28 -17.30 -15.66
C LEU A 343 -17.33 -16.55 -16.61
N THR A 344 -16.41 -15.75 -16.08
CA THR A 344 -15.36 -15.06 -16.86
C THR A 344 -13.96 -15.60 -16.59
N THR A 345 -13.79 -16.38 -15.55
CA THR A 345 -12.55 -17.04 -15.16
C THR A 345 -12.81 -18.46 -14.68
N LYS A 346 -11.86 -19.36 -14.91
CA LYS A 346 -11.89 -20.73 -14.36
C LYS A 346 -11.24 -20.82 -12.96
N ALA A 347 -10.76 -19.72 -12.41
CA ALA A 347 -10.17 -19.66 -11.09
C ALA A 347 -11.24 -19.73 -9.98
N ILE A 348 -10.84 -20.23 -8.82
CA ILE A 348 -11.74 -20.43 -7.66
C ILE A 348 -11.14 -19.73 -6.45
N GLN A 349 -11.95 -18.91 -5.77
CA GLN A 349 -11.58 -18.33 -4.49
C GLN A 349 -12.27 -19.06 -3.36
N VAL A 350 -11.52 -19.76 -2.53
CA VAL A 350 -12.01 -20.31 -1.26
C VAL A 350 -11.90 -19.25 -0.18
N ILE A 351 -12.90 -19.11 0.69
CA ILE A 351 -12.95 -18.13 1.77
C ILE A 351 -13.13 -18.84 3.11
N VAL A 352 -12.30 -18.50 4.08
CA VAL A 352 -12.42 -18.91 5.48
C VAL A 352 -12.67 -17.68 6.35
N PRO A 353 -13.90 -17.47 6.85
CA PRO A 353 -14.24 -16.31 7.65
C PRO A 353 -13.48 -16.25 8.99
N GLY A 354 -13.43 -15.07 9.59
CA GLY A 354 -12.90 -14.88 10.95
C GLY A 354 -13.91 -15.24 12.04
N GLY A 355 -13.58 -14.85 13.27
CA GLY A 355 -14.40 -15.12 14.46
C GLY A 355 -13.59 -15.66 15.64
N GLY A 356 -12.26 -15.48 15.64
CA GLY A 356 -11.37 -15.87 16.74
C GLY A 356 -11.33 -17.37 17.02
N TYR A 357 -11.68 -18.19 16.05
CA TYR A 357 -11.94 -19.63 16.20
C TYR A 357 -13.11 -20.00 17.14
N ASN A 358 -13.94 -19.04 17.55
CA ASN A 358 -15.10 -19.27 18.40
C ASN A 358 -16.40 -19.37 17.59
N PHE A 359 -16.45 -18.72 16.44
CA PHE A 359 -17.53 -18.74 15.47
C PHE A 359 -17.01 -18.41 14.07
N CYS A 360 -17.81 -18.59 13.02
CA CYS A 360 -17.51 -18.16 11.67
C CYS A 360 -18.38 -16.95 11.29
N ASN A 361 -17.75 -15.84 10.93
CA ASN A 361 -18.43 -14.62 10.50
C ASN A 361 -18.87 -14.70 9.02
N PHE A 362 -19.68 -15.71 8.69
CA PHE A 362 -20.10 -16.02 7.32
C PHE A 362 -20.75 -14.83 6.61
N ASN A 363 -21.70 -14.18 7.27
CA ASN A 363 -22.47 -13.08 6.68
C ASN A 363 -21.69 -11.76 6.58
N GLY A 364 -20.66 -11.58 7.40
CA GLY A 364 -19.85 -10.36 7.41
C GLY A 364 -18.62 -10.43 6.52
N GLU A 365 -18.03 -11.60 6.35
CA GLU A 365 -16.73 -11.78 5.68
C GLU A 365 -16.80 -12.78 4.52
N GLY A 366 -17.74 -13.71 4.52
CA GLY A 366 -17.94 -14.68 3.45
C GLY A 366 -18.82 -14.14 2.32
N THR A 367 -20.12 -13.98 2.60
CA THR A 367 -21.13 -13.61 1.61
C THR A 367 -20.81 -12.33 0.83
N PRO A 368 -20.44 -11.21 1.47
CA PRO A 368 -20.19 -9.96 0.72
C PRO A 368 -19.00 -10.07 -0.23
N VAL A 369 -17.96 -10.78 0.15
CA VAL A 369 -16.79 -11.02 -0.73
C VAL A 369 -17.15 -11.94 -1.88
N ALA A 370 -17.97 -12.96 -1.61
CA ALA A 370 -18.47 -13.87 -2.63
C ALA A 370 -19.27 -13.11 -3.70
N HIS A 371 -20.14 -12.19 -3.30
CA HIS A 371 -20.87 -11.32 -4.23
C HIS A 371 -19.95 -10.50 -5.12
N TYR A 372 -18.99 -9.79 -4.51
CA TYR A 372 -18.05 -8.95 -5.28
C TYR A 372 -17.27 -9.75 -6.32
N LEU A 373 -16.76 -10.93 -5.95
CA LEU A 373 -15.99 -11.76 -6.88
C LEU A 373 -16.89 -12.43 -7.93
N ASN A 374 -18.14 -12.79 -7.56
CA ASN A 374 -19.10 -13.30 -8.53
C ASN A 374 -19.48 -12.26 -9.59
N GLU A 375 -19.62 -10.98 -9.23
CA GLU A 375 -19.80 -9.89 -10.20
C GLU A 375 -18.64 -9.79 -11.20
N LYS A 376 -17.42 -10.14 -10.77
CA LYS A 376 -16.24 -10.29 -11.63
C LYS A 376 -16.24 -11.61 -12.43
N GLY A 377 -17.23 -12.46 -12.23
CA GLY A 377 -17.37 -13.77 -12.91
C GLY A 377 -16.49 -14.88 -12.34
N MET A 378 -16.04 -14.78 -11.10
CA MET A 378 -15.25 -15.79 -10.41
C MET A 378 -16.14 -16.62 -9.49
N THR A 379 -15.98 -17.96 -9.50
CA THR A 379 -16.62 -18.85 -8.54
C THR A 379 -15.98 -18.71 -7.17
N VAL A 380 -16.80 -18.63 -6.13
CA VAL A 380 -16.36 -18.53 -4.74
C VAL A 380 -16.91 -19.68 -3.90
N VAL A 381 -16.11 -20.16 -2.97
CA VAL A 381 -16.51 -21.20 -2.01
C VAL A 381 -16.25 -20.69 -0.60
N VAL A 382 -17.28 -20.54 0.22
CA VAL A 382 -17.15 -20.13 1.62
C VAL A 382 -17.21 -21.34 2.51
N VAL A 383 -16.23 -21.49 3.40
CA VAL A 383 -16.08 -22.62 4.31
C VAL A 383 -16.58 -22.26 5.69
N MET A 384 -17.54 -23.03 6.18
CA MET A 384 -17.97 -23.03 7.58
C MET A 384 -17.19 -24.10 8.32
N TYR A 385 -16.03 -23.73 8.86
CA TYR A 385 -15.19 -24.66 9.61
C TYR A 385 -15.67 -24.84 11.05
N ARG A 386 -15.25 -25.92 11.69
CA ARG A 386 -15.66 -26.24 13.07
C ARG A 386 -15.25 -25.17 14.08
N CYS A 387 -16.23 -24.73 14.84
CA CYS A 387 -16.14 -23.79 15.96
C CYS A 387 -17.02 -24.27 17.12
N PRO A 388 -16.73 -23.87 18.36
CA PRO A 388 -15.59 -23.13 18.84
C PRO A 388 -14.28 -23.91 18.78
N ARG A 389 -13.18 -23.32 19.28
CA ARG A 389 -11.87 -23.98 19.41
C ARG A 389 -12.00 -25.36 20.04
N PRO A 390 -11.28 -26.38 19.54
CA PRO A 390 -11.33 -27.71 20.15
C PRO A 390 -10.73 -27.65 21.56
N GLU A 391 -11.41 -28.27 22.51
CA GLU A 391 -10.97 -28.28 23.90
C GLU A 391 -9.73 -29.16 24.07
N GLY A 392 -8.74 -28.68 24.83
CA GLY A 392 -7.49 -29.41 25.10
C GLY A 392 -6.55 -29.59 23.91
N LYS A 393 -6.81 -28.94 22.76
CA LYS A 393 -6.02 -29.04 21.52
C LYS A 393 -5.63 -27.65 21.02
N PRO A 394 -4.64 -27.54 20.08
CA PRO A 394 -4.32 -26.26 19.46
C PRO A 394 -5.55 -25.56 18.86
N LYS A 395 -5.69 -24.27 19.10
CA LYS A 395 -6.89 -23.47 18.71
C LYS A 395 -7.26 -23.57 17.23
N HIS A 396 -6.27 -23.77 16.37
CA HIS A 396 -6.44 -23.82 14.91
C HIS A 396 -6.69 -25.23 14.36
N LEU A 397 -6.53 -26.29 15.15
CA LEU A 397 -6.48 -27.67 14.65
C LEU A 397 -7.70 -28.03 13.81
N SER A 398 -8.91 -27.93 14.37
CA SER A 398 -10.13 -28.30 13.65
C SER A 398 -10.37 -27.44 12.41
N GLY A 399 -10.12 -26.13 12.52
CA GLY A 399 -10.22 -25.21 11.38
C GLY A 399 -9.22 -25.53 10.28
N TRP A 400 -7.98 -25.91 10.64
CA TRP A 400 -6.95 -26.29 9.67
C TRP A 400 -7.30 -27.58 8.92
N GLN A 401 -7.80 -28.61 9.65
CA GLN A 401 -8.31 -29.84 9.05
C GLN A 401 -9.44 -29.55 8.05
N ASP A 402 -10.40 -28.74 8.46
CA ASP A 402 -11.55 -28.39 7.62
C ASP A 402 -11.15 -27.55 6.40
N ALA A 403 -10.23 -26.60 6.54
CA ALA A 403 -9.74 -25.82 5.43
C ALA A 403 -8.95 -26.67 4.43
N GLN A 404 -8.10 -27.57 4.90
CA GLN A 404 -7.34 -28.48 4.05
C GLN A 404 -8.27 -29.43 3.29
N ARG A 405 -9.30 -29.97 3.97
CA ARG A 405 -10.33 -30.79 3.34
C ARG A 405 -11.13 -30.01 2.29
N ALA A 406 -11.53 -28.78 2.60
CA ALA A 406 -12.25 -27.91 1.68
C ALA A 406 -11.46 -27.67 0.38
N ILE A 407 -10.15 -27.37 0.47
CA ILE A 407 -9.27 -27.19 -0.70
C ILE A 407 -9.26 -28.46 -1.57
N ARG A 408 -9.16 -29.65 -0.96
CA ARG A 408 -9.17 -30.94 -1.67
C ARG A 408 -10.51 -31.20 -2.35
N MET A 409 -11.62 -30.95 -1.66
CA MET A 409 -12.98 -31.09 -2.22
C MET A 409 -13.19 -30.16 -3.40
N VAL A 410 -12.85 -28.87 -3.24
CA VAL A 410 -12.96 -27.87 -4.31
C VAL A 410 -12.14 -28.30 -5.53
N ARG A 411 -10.95 -28.83 -5.32
CA ARG A 411 -10.09 -29.33 -6.41
C ARG A 411 -10.71 -30.55 -7.11
N ALA A 412 -11.28 -31.49 -6.38
CA ALA A 412 -11.93 -32.66 -6.93
C ALA A 412 -13.18 -32.30 -7.76
N GLU A 413 -13.95 -31.30 -7.29
CA GLU A 413 -15.19 -30.86 -7.94
C GLU A 413 -14.96 -29.87 -9.12
N ALA A 414 -13.85 -29.18 -9.15
CA ALA A 414 -13.56 -28.13 -10.13
C ALA A 414 -13.79 -28.59 -11.60
N PRO A 415 -13.30 -29.77 -12.06
CA PRO A 415 -13.51 -30.20 -13.44
C PRO A 415 -14.97 -30.40 -13.80
N ARG A 416 -15.77 -30.93 -12.89
CA ARG A 416 -17.24 -31.17 -13.09
C ARG A 416 -17.99 -29.85 -13.28
N ARG A 417 -17.46 -28.76 -12.71
CA ARG A 417 -18.03 -27.42 -12.77
C ARG A 417 -17.44 -26.56 -13.90
N GLY A 418 -16.57 -27.12 -14.74
CA GLY A 418 -15.89 -26.41 -15.82
C GLY A 418 -14.81 -25.44 -15.34
N LEU A 419 -14.33 -25.63 -14.10
CA LEU A 419 -13.30 -24.82 -13.43
C LEU A 419 -11.93 -25.51 -13.51
N ASP A 420 -10.85 -24.75 -13.25
CA ASP A 420 -9.48 -25.27 -13.28
C ASP A 420 -9.05 -25.73 -11.86
N PRO A 421 -8.80 -27.03 -11.63
CA PRO A 421 -8.35 -27.55 -10.34
C PRO A 421 -6.97 -27.03 -9.92
N ASN A 422 -6.20 -26.44 -10.85
CA ASN A 422 -4.89 -25.84 -10.60
C ASN A 422 -4.96 -24.32 -10.38
N ARG A 423 -6.15 -23.72 -10.22
CA ARG A 423 -6.34 -22.29 -10.00
C ARG A 423 -7.23 -22.02 -8.80
N ILE A 424 -6.75 -22.45 -7.65
CA ILE A 424 -7.45 -22.32 -6.36
C ILE A 424 -6.64 -21.43 -5.43
N GLY A 425 -7.27 -20.37 -4.93
CA GLY A 425 -6.72 -19.52 -3.88
C GLY A 425 -7.53 -19.60 -2.59
N LEU A 426 -6.90 -19.24 -1.48
CA LEU A 426 -7.53 -19.13 -0.18
C LEU A 426 -7.47 -17.70 0.33
N MET A 427 -8.60 -17.17 0.77
CA MET A 427 -8.71 -15.88 1.45
C MET A 427 -9.30 -16.10 2.84
N GLY A 428 -8.75 -15.38 3.82
CA GLY A 428 -9.33 -15.47 5.16
C GLY A 428 -9.12 -14.21 5.99
N PHE A 429 -9.94 -14.05 7.00
CA PHE A 429 -10.07 -12.86 7.80
C PHE A 429 -9.75 -13.13 9.26
N SER A 430 -8.96 -12.30 9.92
CA SER A 430 -8.68 -12.44 11.36
C SER A 430 -8.12 -13.85 11.70
N ALA A 431 -8.83 -14.64 12.48
CA ALA A 431 -8.51 -16.06 12.72
C ALA A 431 -8.53 -16.89 11.41
N GLY A 432 -9.43 -16.57 10.48
CA GLY A 432 -9.43 -17.13 9.12
C GLY A 432 -8.19 -16.68 8.33
N GLY A 433 -7.66 -15.49 8.57
CA GLY A 433 -6.38 -15.02 8.02
C GLY A 433 -5.20 -15.85 8.53
N HIS A 434 -5.17 -16.19 9.82
CA HIS A 434 -4.21 -17.16 10.38
C HIS A 434 -4.38 -18.54 9.71
N LEU A 435 -5.62 -19.02 9.57
CA LEU A 435 -5.93 -20.28 8.93
C LEU A 435 -5.50 -20.30 7.46
N THR A 436 -5.61 -19.16 6.77
CA THR A 436 -5.10 -18.97 5.41
C THR A 436 -3.58 -19.14 5.36
N LEU A 437 -2.86 -18.54 6.32
CA LEU A 437 -1.41 -18.72 6.43
C LEU A 437 -1.04 -20.16 6.74
N MET A 438 -1.75 -20.82 7.67
CA MET A 438 -1.58 -22.25 7.97
C MET A 438 -1.70 -23.12 6.71
N ALA A 439 -2.79 -22.96 5.96
CA ALA A 439 -3.03 -23.75 4.75
C ALA A 439 -2.02 -23.47 3.65
N ALA A 440 -1.62 -22.20 3.49
CA ALA A 440 -0.69 -21.77 2.46
C ALA A 440 0.77 -22.19 2.71
N THR A 441 1.18 -22.27 3.98
CA THR A 441 2.57 -22.62 4.35
C THR A 441 2.76 -24.10 4.71
N ASN A 442 1.68 -24.86 4.88
CA ASN A 442 1.69 -26.26 5.27
C ASN A 442 1.02 -27.18 4.23
N ALA A 443 1.12 -26.86 2.94
CA ALA A 443 0.45 -27.61 1.88
C ALA A 443 0.90 -29.08 1.82
N ARG A 444 2.12 -29.39 2.25
CA ARG A 444 2.72 -30.73 2.30
C ARG A 444 2.50 -31.47 3.64
N THR A 445 2.07 -30.76 4.67
CA THR A 445 1.85 -31.32 5.99
C THR A 445 0.39 -31.74 6.12
N PRO A 446 0.09 -33.05 6.30
CA PRO A 446 -1.29 -33.49 6.51
C PRO A 446 -1.83 -32.94 7.83
N ALA A 447 -3.00 -32.31 7.78
CA ALA A 447 -3.72 -31.84 8.97
C ALA A 447 -4.48 -33.00 9.67
N TYR A 448 -4.70 -34.10 8.96
CA TYR A 448 -5.45 -35.27 9.41
C TYR A 448 -5.09 -36.51 8.56
N GLU A 449 -5.41 -37.70 9.07
CA GLU A 449 -5.29 -38.95 8.31
C GLU A 449 -6.37 -39.05 7.22
N PRO A 450 -6.02 -39.52 6.00
CA PRO A 450 -7.01 -39.66 4.91
C PRO A 450 -8.26 -40.46 5.30
N VAL A 451 -9.41 -39.95 4.94
CA VAL A 451 -10.71 -40.58 5.24
C VAL A 451 -11.44 -41.15 4.01
N ASP A 452 -11.13 -40.64 2.82
CA ASP A 452 -11.67 -41.09 1.54
C ASP A 452 -10.79 -40.68 0.33
N ALA A 453 -11.25 -40.99 -0.89
CA ALA A 453 -10.53 -40.73 -2.13
C ALA A 453 -10.26 -39.23 -2.41
N ILE A 454 -11.04 -38.31 -1.83
CA ILE A 454 -10.83 -36.87 -1.98
C ILE A 454 -9.49 -36.46 -1.35
N ASP A 455 -9.05 -37.14 -0.31
CA ASP A 455 -7.82 -36.82 0.40
C ASP A 455 -6.53 -37.14 -0.38
N ALA A 456 -6.67 -37.87 -1.49
CA ALA A 456 -5.59 -38.02 -2.47
C ALA A 456 -5.32 -36.71 -3.28
N GLN A 457 -6.26 -35.74 -3.26
CA GLN A 457 -6.05 -34.45 -3.91
C GLN A 457 -5.02 -33.61 -3.13
N PRO A 458 -4.11 -32.87 -3.82
CA PRO A 458 -3.17 -31.99 -3.13
C PRO A 458 -3.89 -30.81 -2.45
N ALA A 459 -3.41 -30.37 -1.29
CA ALA A 459 -3.90 -29.18 -0.59
C ALA A 459 -3.18 -27.89 -1.00
N LYS A 460 -2.33 -27.93 -2.03
CA LYS A 460 -1.56 -26.79 -2.53
C LYS A 460 -2.45 -25.69 -3.09
N LEU A 461 -2.11 -24.44 -2.79
CA LEU A 461 -2.76 -23.22 -3.26
C LEU A 461 -1.92 -22.53 -4.33
N GLN A 462 -2.55 -21.78 -5.24
CA GLN A 462 -1.87 -20.95 -6.22
C GLN A 462 -1.68 -19.52 -5.74
N TRP A 463 -2.50 -19.07 -4.80
CA TRP A 463 -2.36 -17.79 -4.09
C TRP A 463 -3.04 -17.83 -2.74
N ALA A 464 -2.68 -16.88 -1.89
CA ALA A 464 -3.37 -16.67 -0.62
C ALA A 464 -3.61 -15.18 -0.35
N CYS A 465 -4.72 -14.85 0.30
CA CYS A 465 -5.08 -13.48 0.67
C CYS A 465 -5.38 -13.41 2.18
N PRO A 466 -4.37 -13.31 3.04
CA PRO A 466 -4.57 -13.09 4.47
C PRO A 466 -5.01 -11.66 4.73
N VAL A 467 -6.24 -11.46 5.19
CA VAL A 467 -6.84 -10.16 5.50
C VAL A 467 -6.83 -9.96 7.02
N TYR A 468 -6.13 -8.94 7.49
CA TYR A 468 -5.86 -8.66 8.91
C TYR A 468 -5.63 -9.94 9.74
N PRO A 469 -4.64 -10.80 9.38
CA PRO A 469 -4.42 -12.05 10.07
C PRO A 469 -4.11 -11.81 11.55
N ALA A 470 -4.84 -12.48 12.43
CA ALA A 470 -4.54 -12.55 13.86
C ALA A 470 -3.56 -13.71 14.12
N TYR A 471 -2.99 -13.79 15.33
CA TYR A 471 -2.17 -14.92 15.81
C TYR A 471 -0.94 -15.29 14.96
N ALA A 472 -0.50 -14.43 14.06
CA ALA A 472 0.54 -14.81 13.11
C ALA A 472 1.98 -14.60 13.62
N LEU A 473 2.16 -13.90 14.74
CA LEU A 473 3.45 -13.65 15.36
C LEU A 473 3.50 -14.19 16.79
N THR A 474 4.68 -14.55 17.25
CA THR A 474 4.93 -15.19 18.56
C THR A 474 4.48 -14.36 19.75
N ASP A 475 4.54 -13.04 19.67
CA ASP A 475 4.06 -12.12 20.71
C ASP A 475 2.54 -11.92 20.75
N GLY A 476 1.83 -12.45 19.77
CA GLY A 476 0.38 -12.40 19.65
C GLY A 476 -0.31 -13.76 19.48
N ALA A 477 0.43 -14.87 19.63
CA ALA A 477 -0.08 -16.21 19.35
C ALA A 477 -1.25 -16.62 20.27
N ASP A 478 -1.20 -16.27 21.54
CA ASP A 478 -2.15 -16.73 22.56
C ASP A 478 -2.88 -15.60 23.30
N VAL A 479 -2.46 -14.37 23.13
CA VAL A 479 -3.01 -13.21 23.85
C VAL A 479 -3.94 -12.43 22.91
N PRO A 480 -5.26 -12.39 23.19
CA PRO A 480 -6.14 -11.43 22.51
C PRO A 480 -5.67 -10.01 22.81
N ASN A 481 -5.59 -9.17 21.78
CA ASN A 481 -5.29 -7.74 21.93
C ASN A 481 -3.84 -7.38 22.34
N VAL A 482 -2.83 -7.96 21.74
CA VAL A 482 -1.49 -7.38 21.77
C VAL A 482 -1.52 -6.09 20.94
N ARG A 483 -1.91 -4.99 21.58
CA ARG A 483 -1.84 -3.65 20.98
C ARG A 483 -0.38 -3.23 20.93
N GLY A 484 0.21 -3.34 19.76
CA GLY A 484 1.58 -2.90 19.53
C GLY A 484 2.61 -3.97 19.90
N GLY A 485 2.56 -5.11 19.25
CA GLY A 485 3.54 -6.17 19.36
C GLY A 485 4.96 -5.64 19.31
N ASN A 486 5.88 -6.33 19.96
CA ASN A 486 7.29 -6.00 19.93
C ASN A 486 7.78 -6.07 18.48
N TYR A 487 7.93 -4.90 17.86
CA TYR A 487 8.23 -4.77 16.45
C TYR A 487 9.58 -5.37 16.04
N ASP A 488 10.47 -5.58 16.99
CA ASP A 488 11.83 -6.05 16.72
C ASP A 488 11.97 -7.57 16.91
N ASP A 489 11.42 -8.12 17.97
CA ASP A 489 11.68 -9.51 18.40
C ASP A 489 10.58 -10.49 17.95
N SER A 490 9.41 -10.00 17.55
CA SER A 490 8.35 -10.87 17.07
C SER A 490 8.70 -11.52 15.73
N VAL A 491 8.49 -12.83 15.67
CA VAL A 491 8.71 -13.66 14.47
C VAL A 491 7.44 -14.41 14.13
N PRO A 492 7.30 -14.91 12.89
CA PRO A 492 6.20 -15.79 12.54
C PRO A 492 6.09 -16.97 13.51
N VAL A 493 4.87 -17.33 13.88
CA VAL A 493 4.64 -18.48 14.76
C VAL A 493 5.20 -19.77 14.16
N PRO A 494 5.70 -20.71 14.98
CA PRO A 494 6.42 -21.89 14.51
C PRO A 494 5.54 -22.88 13.73
N GLU A 495 4.23 -22.80 13.84
CA GLU A 495 3.28 -23.61 13.07
C GLU A 495 3.27 -23.30 11.57
N PHE A 496 3.87 -22.20 11.12
CA PHE A 496 4.01 -21.88 9.70
C PHE A 496 5.26 -22.54 9.11
N ALA A 497 5.09 -23.58 8.32
CA ALA A 497 6.17 -24.37 7.75
C ALA A 497 6.62 -23.88 6.34
N PHE A 498 6.83 -22.61 6.15
CA PHE A 498 7.23 -22.03 4.86
C PHE A 498 8.13 -22.93 4.01
N ASP A 499 7.65 -23.35 2.84
CA ASP A 499 8.35 -24.25 1.92
C ASP A 499 8.28 -23.80 0.45
N ALA A 500 8.78 -24.64 -0.47
CA ALA A 500 8.76 -24.37 -1.91
C ALA A 500 7.35 -24.36 -2.53
N ASP A 501 6.33 -24.86 -1.83
CA ASP A 501 4.94 -24.81 -2.27
C ASP A 501 4.17 -23.63 -1.69
N THR A 502 4.81 -22.82 -0.83
CA THR A 502 4.23 -21.57 -0.32
C THR A 502 3.92 -20.61 -1.48
N PRO A 503 2.65 -20.22 -1.67
CA PRO A 503 2.24 -19.42 -2.83
C PRO A 503 2.53 -17.91 -2.63
N PRO A 504 2.48 -17.10 -3.70
CA PRO A 504 2.41 -15.65 -3.59
C PRO A 504 1.15 -15.23 -2.80
N MET A 505 1.27 -14.14 -2.05
CA MET A 505 0.21 -13.67 -1.16
C MET A 505 -0.11 -12.19 -1.37
N CYS A 506 -1.36 -11.81 -1.10
CA CYS A 506 -1.80 -10.41 -1.02
C CYS A 506 -2.31 -10.13 0.39
N PHE A 507 -1.58 -9.31 1.13
CA PHE A 507 -1.92 -8.94 2.51
C PHE A 507 -2.67 -7.62 2.55
N LEU A 508 -3.71 -7.56 3.39
CA LEU A 508 -4.44 -6.35 3.70
C LEU A 508 -4.59 -6.20 5.20
N HIS A 509 -4.25 -5.03 5.75
CA HIS A 509 -4.28 -4.81 7.20
C HIS A 509 -4.62 -3.37 7.56
N GLY A 510 -5.33 -3.15 8.68
CA GLY A 510 -5.51 -1.83 9.27
C GLY A 510 -4.31 -1.43 10.14
N ASP A 511 -3.81 -0.20 10.02
CA ASP A 511 -2.66 0.23 10.82
C ASP A 511 -3.00 0.41 12.31
N ALA A 512 -4.26 0.69 12.63
CA ALA A 512 -4.77 0.83 13.99
C ALA A 512 -5.41 -0.47 14.53
N ASP A 513 -5.15 -1.60 13.89
CA ASP A 513 -5.64 -2.91 14.30
C ASP A 513 -5.02 -3.33 15.64
N GLY A 514 -5.83 -3.89 16.52
CA GLY A 514 -5.37 -4.49 17.78
C GLY A 514 -4.46 -5.72 17.58
N TRP A 515 -4.64 -6.45 16.47
CA TRP A 515 -3.73 -7.46 15.98
C TRP A 515 -2.74 -6.82 15.02
N ALA A 516 -1.75 -6.15 15.54
CA ALA A 516 -0.85 -5.25 14.82
C ALA A 516 -0.60 -5.60 13.35
N ALA A 517 -0.63 -4.60 12.46
CA ALA A 517 -0.33 -4.78 11.03
C ALA A 517 1.04 -5.45 10.78
N MET A 518 1.90 -5.49 11.79
CA MET A 518 3.17 -6.22 11.78
C MET A 518 2.99 -7.72 11.55
N ASN A 519 1.82 -8.33 11.88
CA ASN A 519 1.51 -9.70 11.48
C ASN A 519 1.65 -9.88 9.96
N SER A 520 1.13 -8.95 9.17
CA SER A 520 1.26 -8.99 7.71
C SER A 520 2.65 -8.58 7.22
N VAL A 521 3.24 -7.53 7.80
CA VAL A 521 4.56 -7.01 7.39
C VAL A 521 5.66 -8.07 7.57
N LYS A 522 5.73 -8.72 8.74
CA LYS A 522 6.76 -9.73 9.04
C LYS A 522 6.63 -10.99 8.17
N ILE A 523 5.41 -11.43 7.89
CA ILE A 523 5.17 -12.55 6.97
C ILE A 523 5.58 -12.14 5.54
N TRP A 524 5.23 -10.95 5.10
CA TRP A 524 5.65 -10.43 3.80
C TRP A 524 7.18 -10.35 3.68
N GLU A 525 7.88 -9.85 4.70
CA GLU A 525 9.35 -9.82 4.77
C GLU A 525 9.93 -11.25 4.66
N LYS A 526 9.32 -12.22 5.35
CA LYS A 526 9.72 -13.63 5.25
C LYS A 526 9.56 -14.19 3.85
N LEU A 527 8.42 -13.97 3.19
CA LEU A 527 8.18 -14.40 1.81
C LEU A 527 9.19 -13.78 0.84
N ARG A 528 9.53 -12.51 1.04
CA ARG A 528 10.56 -11.84 0.24
C ARG A 528 11.92 -12.51 0.36
N THR A 529 12.35 -12.93 1.56
CA THR A 529 13.63 -13.68 1.73
C THR A 529 13.62 -15.03 1.00
N MET A 530 12.44 -15.58 0.73
CA MET A 530 12.26 -16.82 -0.04
C MET A 530 12.12 -16.56 -1.56
N GLY A 531 12.20 -15.31 -2.00
CA GLY A 531 11.98 -14.94 -3.41
C GLY A 531 10.51 -14.97 -3.85
N ILE A 532 9.57 -15.08 -2.93
CA ILE A 532 8.13 -15.12 -3.21
C ILE A 532 7.59 -13.69 -3.29
N GLN A 533 7.27 -13.26 -4.48
CA GLN A 533 6.74 -11.92 -4.76
C GLN A 533 5.28 -11.82 -4.29
N SER A 534 5.04 -10.99 -3.30
CA SER A 534 3.74 -10.81 -2.63
C SER A 534 3.39 -9.33 -2.50
N ASP A 535 2.09 -9.02 -2.48
CA ASP A 535 1.57 -7.67 -2.25
C ASP A 535 1.31 -7.44 -0.75
N LEU A 536 1.43 -6.20 -0.31
CA LEU A 536 1.06 -5.77 1.04
C LEU A 536 0.44 -4.38 1.01
N HIS A 537 -0.76 -4.25 1.58
CA HIS A 537 -1.48 -2.99 1.67
C HIS A 537 -1.96 -2.74 3.10
N THR A 538 -1.49 -1.66 3.72
CA THR A 538 -2.00 -1.24 5.03
C THR A 538 -2.81 0.05 4.89
N TYR A 539 -3.78 0.25 5.78
CA TYR A 539 -4.74 1.35 5.73
C TYR A 539 -4.71 2.15 7.02
N ALA A 540 -4.39 3.44 6.92
CA ALA A 540 -4.28 4.35 8.07
C ALA A 540 -5.60 4.44 8.85
N ARG A 541 -5.49 4.54 10.19
CA ARG A 541 -6.63 4.68 11.12
C ARG A 541 -7.70 3.57 11.01
N ARG A 542 -7.38 2.43 10.36
CA ARG A 542 -8.30 1.28 10.29
C ARG A 542 -7.96 0.28 11.39
N GLY A 543 -9.00 -0.09 12.15
CA GLY A 543 -8.92 -1.12 13.17
C GLY A 543 -9.17 -2.51 12.60
N HIS A 544 -9.28 -3.48 13.49
CA HIS A 544 -9.68 -4.84 13.14
C HIS A 544 -11.05 -4.86 12.47
N CYS A 545 -11.27 -5.79 11.56
CA CYS A 545 -12.56 -5.95 10.86
C CYS A 545 -12.96 -4.72 10.01
N PHE A 546 -12.03 -4.06 9.30
CA PHE A 546 -12.35 -3.01 8.34
C PHE A 546 -13.05 -3.56 7.09
N GLN A 547 -14.14 -4.23 7.28
CA GLN A 547 -14.86 -5.02 6.28
C GLN A 547 -15.52 -4.16 5.19
N ILE A 548 -16.19 -4.84 4.26
CA ILE A 548 -17.04 -4.32 3.18
C ILE A 548 -18.08 -3.27 3.64
N LYS A 549 -18.42 -3.24 4.93
CA LYS A 549 -19.26 -2.18 5.55
C LYS A 549 -18.55 -0.82 5.64
N CYS A 550 -17.34 -0.69 5.15
CA CYS A 550 -16.68 0.61 5.04
C CYS A 550 -17.51 1.51 4.13
N ALA A 551 -17.99 2.62 4.69
CA ALA A 551 -18.73 3.60 3.91
C ALA A 551 -17.89 4.10 2.71
N PRO A 552 -18.50 4.42 1.56
CA PRO A 552 -17.83 5.10 0.47
C PRO A 552 -17.08 6.34 0.97
N GLY A 553 -15.89 6.58 0.49
CA GLY A 553 -15.02 7.66 0.98
C GLY A 553 -14.23 7.33 2.24
N THR A 554 -14.30 6.10 2.72
CA THR A 554 -13.36 5.57 3.71
C THR A 554 -12.32 4.75 2.96
N GLY A 555 -11.05 5.05 3.13
CA GLY A 555 -9.99 4.55 2.26
C GLY A 555 -9.75 3.05 2.20
N SER A 556 -10.42 2.27 3.02
CA SER A 556 -10.46 0.83 2.90
C SER A 556 -11.54 0.33 1.93
N TYR A 557 -12.31 1.21 1.31
CA TYR A 557 -13.39 0.84 0.40
C TYR A 557 -12.90 0.04 -0.84
N THR A 558 -11.70 0.34 -1.31
CA THR A 558 -11.11 -0.28 -2.51
C THR A 558 -10.24 -1.51 -2.20
N TRP A 559 -10.30 -2.06 -1.00
CA TRP A 559 -9.40 -3.17 -0.62
C TRP A 559 -9.60 -4.44 -1.47
N LEU A 560 -10.84 -4.74 -1.88
CA LEU A 560 -11.14 -5.86 -2.77
C LEU A 560 -10.55 -5.63 -4.18
N ASP A 561 -10.52 -4.37 -4.64
CA ASP A 561 -9.88 -4.05 -5.92
C ASP A 561 -8.39 -4.37 -5.87
N ARG A 562 -7.70 -4.18 -4.72
CA ARG A 562 -6.28 -4.57 -4.57
C ARG A 562 -6.09 -6.07 -4.74
N ILE A 563 -7.00 -6.89 -4.19
CA ILE A 563 -6.98 -8.34 -4.40
C ILE A 563 -7.20 -8.68 -5.88
N TRP A 564 -8.19 -8.06 -6.52
CA TRP A 564 -8.45 -8.29 -7.94
C TRP A 564 -7.27 -7.85 -8.83
N ASP A 565 -6.64 -6.73 -8.53
CA ASP A 565 -5.44 -6.24 -9.21
C ASP A 565 -4.28 -7.24 -9.05
N PHE A 566 -4.02 -7.73 -7.83
CA PHE A 566 -3.02 -8.77 -7.56
C PHE A 566 -3.27 -10.02 -8.40
N LEU A 567 -4.51 -10.55 -8.39
CA LEU A 567 -4.87 -11.72 -9.18
C LEU A 567 -4.67 -11.49 -10.69
N THR A 568 -4.98 -10.29 -11.15
CA THR A 568 -4.86 -9.91 -12.57
C THR A 568 -3.41 -9.78 -13.00
N HIS A 569 -2.58 -9.07 -12.23
CA HIS A 569 -1.15 -8.90 -12.51
C HIS A 569 -0.41 -10.23 -12.47
N LYS A 570 -0.72 -11.09 -11.51
CA LYS A 570 -0.18 -12.45 -11.41
C LYS A 570 -0.79 -13.44 -12.40
N LYS A 571 -1.77 -13.03 -13.22
CA LYS A 571 -2.51 -13.88 -14.18
C LYS A 571 -3.19 -15.09 -13.51
N LEU A 572 -3.59 -14.94 -12.26
CA LEU A 572 -4.21 -16.00 -11.46
C LEU A 572 -5.71 -16.14 -11.72
N ASN A 573 -6.35 -15.08 -12.19
CA ASN A 573 -7.78 -15.01 -12.51
C ASN A 573 -8.11 -15.12 -14.01
N ARG A 574 -7.18 -15.63 -14.86
CA ARG A 574 -7.39 -15.80 -16.31
C ARG A 574 -7.97 -17.16 -16.66
#